data_1aadc6c208519e67c87ac443db172629
#
_entry.id   1aadc6c208519e67c87ac443db172629
#
_cell.length_a   1.000
_cell.length_b   1.000
_cell.length_c   1.000
_cell.angle_alpha   90.00
_cell.angle_beta   90.00
_cell.angle_gamma   90.00
#
_symmetry.space_group_name_H-M   'P 1'
#
loop_
_entity.id
_entity.type
_entity.pdbx_description
1 polymer ?
#
loop_
_entity_poly.entity_id
_entity_poly.type
_entity_poly.pdbx_seq_one_letter_code
_entity_poly.pdbx_strand_id
1 'polypeptide(L)'
;MNPGRLPPRLLAAVAFGGAAVLLTGLWFGPVLVRRTDRVGWLLYVGLPGLAAAVSGAVFGRPLAHPRGPANGGRAFLRGAGIALAALFLFAPLYATMVKVTEPGWTSVAGLTILVLEFGGLALGWELVLVGGLAGWGLHRWARRASPPGGA
;
A
#
# COMPACT_ATOMS: atom_id res chain seq x y z
N MET A 1 -15.18 -24.37 4.18
CA MET A 1 -14.62 -23.14 3.52
C MET A 1 -15.50 -22.81 2.34
N ASN A 2 -16.05 -21.61 2.25
CA ASN A 2 -16.93 -21.22 1.16
C ASN A 2 -16.06 -20.90 -0.08
N PRO A 3 -16.12 -21.66 -1.18
CA PRO A 3 -15.20 -21.56 -2.32
C PRO A 3 -15.24 -20.22 -3.08
N GLY A 4 -16.18 -19.35 -2.76
CA GLY A 4 -16.34 -18.04 -3.43
C GLY A 4 -15.77 -16.84 -2.66
N ARG A 5 -15.15 -17.02 -1.48
CA ARG A 5 -14.58 -15.90 -0.72
C ARG A 5 -13.06 -15.92 -0.80
N LEU A 6 -12.50 -14.83 -1.33
CA LEU A 6 -11.06 -14.60 -1.30
C LEU A 6 -10.52 -14.67 0.15
N PRO A 7 -9.35 -15.29 0.37
CA PRO A 7 -8.74 -15.33 1.69
C PRO A 7 -8.47 -13.91 2.22
N PRO A 8 -8.63 -13.66 3.54
CA PRO A 8 -8.50 -12.32 4.13
C PRO A 8 -7.19 -11.61 3.80
N ARG A 9 -6.09 -12.38 3.66
CA ARG A 9 -4.78 -11.84 3.26
C ARG A 9 -4.80 -11.30 1.84
N LEU A 10 -5.42 -12.02 0.91
CA LEU A 10 -5.52 -11.62 -0.48
C LEU A 10 -6.42 -10.39 -0.65
N LEU A 11 -7.53 -10.32 0.08
CA LEU A 11 -8.39 -9.14 0.11
C LEU A 11 -7.64 -7.90 0.60
N ALA A 12 -6.87 -8.03 1.68
CA ALA A 12 -6.06 -6.94 2.18
C ALA A 12 -4.95 -6.54 1.19
N ALA A 13 -4.28 -7.51 0.56
CA ALA A 13 -3.28 -7.23 -0.48
C ALA A 13 -3.87 -6.43 -1.65
N VAL A 14 -5.02 -6.85 -2.16
CA VAL A 14 -5.71 -6.16 -3.26
C VAL A 14 -6.18 -4.76 -2.85
N ALA A 15 -6.74 -4.60 -1.64
CA ALA A 15 -7.22 -3.31 -1.17
C ALA A 15 -6.06 -2.29 -1.03
N PHE A 16 -4.97 -2.67 -0.36
CA PHE A 16 -3.83 -1.77 -0.15
C PHE A 16 -2.99 -1.58 -1.42
N GLY A 17 -2.74 -2.65 -2.18
CA GLY A 17 -2.04 -2.57 -3.45
C GLY A 17 -2.79 -1.72 -4.47
N GLY A 18 -4.10 -1.94 -4.61
CA GLY A 18 -4.97 -1.14 -5.49
C GLY A 18 -5.03 0.33 -5.08
N ALA A 19 -5.16 0.63 -3.78
CA ALA A 19 -5.14 2.00 -3.28
C ALA A 19 -3.81 2.70 -3.58
N ALA A 20 -2.68 2.02 -3.43
CA ALA A 20 -1.36 2.57 -3.74
C ALA A 20 -1.19 2.80 -5.25
N VAL A 21 -1.61 1.87 -6.10
CA VAL A 21 -1.57 2.03 -7.57
C VAL A 21 -2.43 3.21 -8.01
N LEU A 22 -3.63 3.38 -7.46
CA LEU A 22 -4.49 4.52 -7.77
C LEU A 22 -3.86 5.84 -7.34
N LEU A 23 -3.33 5.92 -6.12
CA LEU A 23 -2.69 7.14 -5.61
C LEU A 23 -1.48 7.52 -6.46
N THR A 24 -0.55 6.59 -6.65
CA THR A 24 0.67 6.86 -7.42
C THR A 24 0.39 7.05 -8.91
N GLY A 25 -0.60 6.36 -9.46
CA GLY A 25 -1.07 6.56 -10.83
C GLY A 25 -1.67 7.94 -11.07
N LEU A 26 -2.41 8.50 -10.11
CA LEU A 26 -2.92 9.87 -10.17
C LEU A 26 -1.79 10.89 -10.14
N TRP A 27 -0.78 10.69 -9.29
CA TRP A 27 0.35 11.61 -9.17
C TRP A 27 1.32 11.55 -10.35
N PHE A 28 1.75 10.37 -10.72
CA PHE A 28 2.82 10.17 -11.72
C PHE A 28 2.29 9.86 -13.11
N GLY A 29 1.05 9.36 -13.24
CA GLY A 29 0.45 8.96 -14.51
C GLY A 29 0.54 10.02 -15.61
N PRO A 30 0.15 11.29 -15.38
CA PRO A 30 0.22 12.34 -16.40
C PRO A 30 1.62 12.59 -16.95
N VAL A 31 2.66 12.43 -16.11
CA VAL A 31 4.06 12.58 -16.51
C VAL A 31 4.54 11.35 -17.27
N LEU A 32 4.21 10.16 -16.77
CA LEU A 32 4.65 8.88 -17.34
C LEU A 32 4.01 8.61 -18.71
N VAL A 33 2.75 8.96 -18.88
CA VAL A 33 2.05 8.83 -20.18
C VAL A 33 2.73 9.70 -21.25
N ARG A 34 3.12 10.93 -20.89
CA ARG A 34 3.80 11.83 -21.83
C ARG A 34 5.20 11.34 -22.24
N ARG A 35 5.87 10.62 -21.37
CA ARG A 35 7.23 10.11 -21.61
C ARG A 35 7.27 8.72 -22.24
N THR A 36 6.15 8.01 -22.31
CA THR A 36 6.04 6.60 -22.76
C THR A 36 7.07 5.68 -22.05
N ASP A 37 7.35 5.98 -20.79
CA ASP A 37 8.42 5.36 -20.01
C ASP A 37 7.90 4.14 -19.24
N ARG A 38 8.18 2.94 -19.76
CA ARG A 38 7.79 1.67 -19.13
C ARG A 38 8.51 1.43 -17.81
N VAL A 39 9.78 1.84 -17.70
CA VAL A 39 10.58 1.69 -16.47
C VAL A 39 10.03 2.60 -15.39
N GLY A 40 9.69 3.84 -15.75
CA GLY A 40 9.02 4.77 -14.84
C GLY A 40 7.69 4.22 -14.31
N TRP A 41 6.84 3.62 -15.14
CA TRP A 41 5.62 2.98 -14.68
C TRP A 41 5.88 1.87 -13.65
N LEU A 42 6.88 1.04 -13.89
CA LEU A 42 7.26 -0.01 -12.94
C LEU A 42 7.75 0.58 -11.61
N LEU A 43 8.63 1.59 -11.65
CA LEU A 43 9.25 2.18 -10.47
C LEU A 43 8.27 3.04 -9.65
N TYR A 44 7.47 3.87 -10.31
CA TYR A 44 6.64 4.87 -9.61
C TYR A 44 5.20 4.41 -9.33
N VAL A 45 4.72 3.37 -10.00
CA VAL A 45 3.36 2.85 -9.81
C VAL A 45 3.37 1.38 -9.41
N GLY A 46 4.10 0.54 -10.13
CA GLY A 46 4.14 -0.90 -9.89
C GLY A 46 4.79 -1.25 -8.55
N LEU A 47 5.96 -0.70 -8.27
CA LEU A 47 6.72 -1.03 -7.06
C LEU A 47 6.04 -0.55 -5.77
N PRO A 48 5.49 0.68 -5.67
CA PRO A 48 4.66 1.08 -4.52
C PRO A 48 3.43 0.19 -4.33
N GLY A 49 2.75 -0.16 -5.44
CA GLY A 49 1.61 -1.06 -5.42
C GLY A 49 1.98 -2.44 -4.87
N LEU A 50 3.11 -3.00 -5.30
CA LEU A 50 3.62 -4.27 -4.80
C LEU A 50 3.98 -4.20 -3.31
N ALA A 51 4.70 -3.15 -2.89
CA ALA A 51 5.07 -2.95 -1.48
C ALA A 51 3.83 -2.83 -0.58
N ALA A 52 2.81 -2.10 -1.03
CA ALA A 52 1.54 -1.96 -0.32
C ALA A 52 0.74 -3.26 -0.29
N ALA A 53 0.73 -4.04 -1.38
CA ALA A 53 0.08 -5.35 -1.44
C ALA A 53 0.73 -6.34 -0.48
N VAL A 54 2.06 -6.41 -0.44
CA VAL A 54 2.81 -7.26 0.50
C VAL A 54 2.53 -6.84 1.95
N SER A 55 2.62 -5.55 2.26
CA SER A 55 2.32 -5.03 3.60
C SER A 55 0.87 -5.32 4.00
N GLY A 56 -0.08 -5.16 3.08
CA GLY A 56 -1.48 -5.51 3.26
C GLY A 56 -1.69 -7.00 3.53
N ALA A 57 -1.00 -7.89 2.78
CA ALA A 57 -1.08 -9.34 2.98
C ALA A 57 -0.56 -9.77 4.36
N VAL A 58 0.53 -9.15 4.82
CA VAL A 58 1.18 -9.48 6.11
C VAL A 58 0.38 -8.93 7.28
N PHE A 59 0.04 -7.64 7.27
CA PHE A 59 -0.51 -6.93 8.42
C PHE A 59 -2.03 -6.70 8.33
N GLY A 60 -2.63 -6.82 7.15
CA GLY A 60 -4.04 -6.49 6.92
C GLY A 60 -5.05 -7.57 7.30
N ARG A 61 -4.60 -8.80 7.62
CA ARG A 61 -5.49 -9.91 7.99
C ARG A 61 -6.55 -9.55 9.05
N PRO A 62 -6.22 -8.83 10.15
CA PRO A 62 -7.23 -8.46 11.14
C PRO A 62 -8.31 -7.50 10.62
N LEU A 63 -7.99 -6.69 9.60
CA LEU A 63 -8.95 -5.75 8.99
C LEU A 63 -10.00 -6.45 8.13
N ALA A 64 -9.60 -7.54 7.47
CA ALA A 64 -10.46 -8.35 6.62
C ALA A 64 -11.23 -9.44 7.39
N HIS A 65 -11.09 -9.52 8.73
CA HIS A 65 -11.78 -10.51 9.55
C HIS A 65 -13.03 -9.89 10.23
N PRO A 66 -14.19 -10.61 10.30
CA PRO A 66 -15.41 -10.11 10.92
C PRO A 66 -15.25 -9.71 12.41
N ARG A 67 -14.38 -10.44 13.13
CA ARG A 67 -13.99 -10.14 14.53
C ARG A 67 -12.81 -9.19 14.65
N GLY A 68 -12.57 -8.35 13.62
CA GLY A 68 -11.46 -7.40 13.55
C GLY A 68 -11.55 -6.27 14.57
N PRO A 69 -10.96 -5.08 14.27
CA PRO A 69 -10.91 -3.95 15.20
C PRO A 69 -12.27 -3.61 15.78
N ALA A 70 -12.32 -3.27 17.07
CA ALA A 70 -13.58 -3.00 17.79
C ALA A 70 -14.35 -1.81 17.21
N ASN A 71 -13.66 -0.83 16.60
CA ASN A 71 -14.26 0.37 16.00
C ASN A 71 -13.54 0.81 14.71
N GLY A 72 -14.22 1.67 13.93
CA GLY A 72 -13.70 2.20 12.66
C GLY A 72 -12.42 3.03 12.81
N GLY A 73 -12.24 3.74 13.92
CA GLY A 73 -11.03 4.52 14.19
C GLY A 73 -9.77 3.64 14.32
N ARG A 74 -9.90 2.51 15.02
CA ARG A 74 -8.80 1.53 15.12
C ARG A 74 -8.50 0.88 13.76
N ALA A 75 -9.52 0.64 12.94
CA ALA A 75 -9.34 0.13 11.59
C ALA A 75 -8.60 1.14 10.72
N PHE A 76 -8.96 2.43 10.81
CA PHE A 76 -8.26 3.53 10.14
C PHE A 76 -6.78 3.61 10.56
N LEU A 77 -6.49 3.64 11.86
CA LEU A 77 -5.10 3.71 12.37
C LEU A 77 -4.26 2.51 11.93
N ARG A 78 -4.83 1.31 11.92
CA ARG A 78 -4.14 0.12 11.40
C ARG A 78 -3.88 0.24 9.89
N GLY A 79 -4.85 0.73 9.13
CA GLY A 79 -4.68 0.97 7.70
C GLY A 79 -3.57 1.99 7.41
N ALA A 80 -3.54 3.09 8.17
CA ALA A 80 -2.47 4.08 8.11
C ALA A 80 -1.09 3.47 8.44
N GLY A 81 -1.01 2.64 9.49
CA GLY A 81 0.21 1.92 9.85
C GLY A 81 0.70 0.95 8.76
N ILE A 82 -0.22 0.27 8.06
CA ILE A 82 0.12 -0.59 6.92
C ILE A 82 0.69 0.23 5.75
N ALA A 83 0.12 1.40 5.47
CA ALA A 83 0.63 2.28 4.42
C ALA A 83 2.04 2.82 4.75
N LEU A 84 2.30 3.18 6.01
CA LEU A 84 3.64 3.56 6.46
C LEU A 84 4.63 2.38 6.35
N ALA A 85 4.23 1.17 6.76
CA ALA A 85 5.06 -0.03 6.59
C ALA A 85 5.37 -0.29 5.11
N ALA A 86 4.42 -0.04 4.20
CA ALA A 86 4.63 -0.13 2.77
C ALA A 86 5.67 0.88 2.26
N LEU A 87 5.69 2.11 2.77
CA LEU A 87 6.71 3.12 2.46
C LEU A 87 8.11 2.66 2.88
N PHE A 88 8.24 2.10 4.10
CA PHE A 88 9.50 1.54 4.59
C PHE A 88 9.99 0.34 3.77
N LEU A 89 9.08 -0.47 3.24
CA LEU A 89 9.43 -1.56 2.33
C LEU A 89 9.78 -1.04 0.93
N PHE A 90 9.04 -0.06 0.43
CA PHE A 90 9.23 0.53 -0.88
C PHE A 90 10.58 1.24 -1.02
N ALA A 91 10.99 2.05 -0.03
CA ALA A 91 12.16 2.90 -0.12
C ALA A 91 13.47 2.13 -0.44
N PRO A 92 13.84 1.03 0.26
CA PRO A 92 15.04 0.27 -0.08
C PRO A 92 14.92 -0.50 -1.40
N LEU A 93 13.71 -0.98 -1.75
CA LEU A 93 13.49 -1.63 -3.04
C LEU A 93 13.68 -0.65 -4.20
N TYR A 94 13.10 0.54 -4.09
CA TYR A 94 13.29 1.61 -5.07
C TYR A 94 14.76 2.00 -5.19
N ALA A 95 15.44 2.26 -4.07
CA ALA A 95 16.86 2.62 -4.05
C ALA A 95 17.75 1.56 -4.71
N THR A 96 17.44 0.28 -4.48
CA THR A 96 18.15 -0.84 -5.11
C THR A 96 17.93 -0.87 -6.62
N MET A 97 16.69 -0.71 -7.06
CA MET A 97 16.35 -0.68 -8.49
C MET A 97 17.02 0.49 -9.22
N VAL A 98 16.97 1.69 -8.64
CA VAL A 98 17.65 2.87 -9.20
C VAL A 98 19.15 2.64 -9.27
N LYS A 99 19.77 2.04 -8.25
CA LYS A 99 21.21 1.74 -8.27
C LYS A 99 21.62 0.77 -9.37
N VAL A 100 20.75 -0.19 -9.70
CA VAL A 100 20.98 -1.15 -10.78
C VAL A 100 20.84 -0.48 -12.15
N THR A 101 19.86 0.41 -12.31
CA THR A 101 19.58 1.09 -13.59
C THR A 101 20.50 2.28 -13.83
N GLU A 102 20.97 2.95 -12.78
CA GLU A 102 21.81 4.15 -12.84
C GLU A 102 23.00 4.05 -11.86
N PRO A 103 24.11 3.38 -12.24
CA PRO A 103 25.23 3.08 -11.33
C PRO A 103 25.96 4.30 -10.76
N GLY A 104 25.76 5.49 -11.33
CA GLY A 104 26.45 6.75 -10.93
C GLY A 104 25.93 7.39 -9.63
N TRP A 105 24.80 6.92 -9.09
CA TRP A 105 24.18 7.49 -7.90
C TRP A 105 24.82 7.05 -6.58
N THR A 106 24.55 7.82 -5.52
CA THR A 106 24.98 7.58 -4.12
C THR A 106 24.69 6.15 -3.64
N SER A 107 25.09 5.83 -2.42
CA SER A 107 24.85 4.51 -1.81
C SER A 107 23.34 4.20 -1.74
N VAL A 108 22.99 2.90 -1.80
CA VAL A 108 21.58 2.46 -1.59
C VAL A 108 21.00 3.01 -0.29
N ALA A 109 21.82 3.06 0.79
CA ALA A 109 21.40 3.62 2.07
C ALA A 109 21.03 5.10 1.97
N GLY A 110 21.87 5.90 1.30
CA GLY A 110 21.60 7.34 1.09
C GLY A 110 20.33 7.58 0.28
N LEU A 111 20.12 6.83 -0.81
CA LEU A 111 18.88 6.89 -1.59
C LEU A 111 17.65 6.45 -0.77
N THR A 112 17.79 5.41 0.04
CA THR A 112 16.69 4.95 0.91
C THR A 112 16.26 6.05 1.89
N ILE A 113 17.22 6.69 2.56
CA ILE A 113 16.94 7.80 3.49
C ILE A 113 16.26 8.95 2.74
N LEU A 114 16.79 9.33 1.59
CA LEU A 114 16.22 10.41 0.78
C LEU A 114 14.78 10.11 0.36
N VAL A 115 14.48 8.87 -0.06
CA VAL A 115 13.10 8.46 -0.42
C VAL A 115 12.19 8.48 0.80
N LEU A 116 12.67 8.07 1.98
CA LEU A 116 11.88 8.12 3.22
C LEU A 116 11.59 9.55 3.66
N GLU A 117 12.60 10.44 3.60
CA GLU A 117 12.43 11.85 3.95
C GLU A 117 11.48 12.57 2.99
N PHE A 118 11.74 12.52 1.69
CA PHE A 118 10.89 13.20 0.71
C PHE A 118 9.53 12.53 0.55
N GLY A 119 9.46 11.20 0.53
CA GLY A 119 8.21 10.45 0.47
C GLY A 119 7.36 10.65 1.73
N GLY A 120 8.01 10.69 2.91
CA GLY A 120 7.34 10.97 4.18
C GLY A 120 6.83 12.40 4.28
N LEU A 121 7.61 13.40 3.87
CA LEU A 121 7.21 14.81 3.90
C LEU A 121 6.18 15.17 2.83
N ALA A 122 6.40 14.72 1.59
CA ALA A 122 5.54 15.10 0.46
C ALA A 122 4.23 14.30 0.40
N LEU A 123 4.29 12.99 0.66
CA LEU A 123 3.15 12.07 0.50
C LEU A 123 2.68 11.44 1.82
N GLY A 124 3.36 11.70 2.93
CA GLY A 124 3.10 11.02 4.21
C GLY A 124 1.66 11.18 4.69
N TRP A 125 1.09 12.39 4.61
CA TRP A 125 -0.29 12.63 5.00
C TRP A 125 -1.30 11.95 4.07
N GLU A 126 -1.02 11.90 2.76
CA GLU A 126 -1.87 11.21 1.78
C GLU A 126 -1.81 9.69 1.98
N LEU A 127 -0.62 9.14 2.26
CA LEU A 127 -0.46 7.73 2.59
C LEU A 127 -1.25 7.36 3.85
N VAL A 128 -1.20 8.20 4.88
CA VAL A 128 -1.98 8.00 6.12
C VAL A 128 -3.48 8.05 5.83
N LEU A 129 -3.95 9.02 5.06
CA LEU A 129 -5.37 9.15 4.69
C LEU A 129 -5.83 7.98 3.82
N VAL A 130 -5.14 7.71 2.71
CA VAL A 130 -5.54 6.66 1.76
C VAL A 130 -5.44 5.29 2.40
N GLY A 131 -4.35 5.01 3.13
CA GLY A 131 -4.18 3.77 3.87
C GLY A 131 -5.21 3.59 4.99
N GLY A 132 -5.50 4.67 5.72
CA GLY A 132 -6.54 4.71 6.75
C GLY A 132 -7.92 4.43 6.17
N LEU A 133 -8.29 5.08 5.07
CA LEU A 133 -9.56 4.87 4.38
C LEU A 133 -9.67 3.46 3.79
N ALA A 134 -8.60 2.91 3.21
CA ALA A 134 -8.55 1.53 2.73
C ALA A 134 -8.78 0.54 3.89
N GLY A 135 -8.12 0.76 5.04
CA GLY A 135 -8.30 -0.06 6.24
C GLY A 135 -9.71 0.01 6.81
N TRP A 136 -10.27 1.21 6.91
CA TRP A 136 -11.65 1.41 7.36
C TRP A 136 -12.67 0.80 6.40
N GLY A 137 -12.50 1.02 5.09
CA GLY A 137 -13.36 0.46 4.04
C GLY A 137 -13.36 -1.06 4.03
N LEU A 138 -12.18 -1.67 4.11
CA LEU A 138 -12.01 -3.12 4.18
C LEU A 138 -12.69 -3.71 5.41
N HIS A 139 -12.53 -3.07 6.58
CA HIS A 139 -13.18 -3.48 7.82
C HIS A 139 -14.71 -3.38 7.72
N ARG A 140 -15.24 -2.26 7.19
CA ARG A 140 -16.68 -2.06 7.01
C ARG A 140 -17.27 -3.08 6.03
N TRP A 141 -16.56 -3.38 4.95
CA TRP A 141 -16.96 -4.40 3.99
C TRP A 141 -16.98 -5.80 4.63
N ALA A 142 -15.95 -6.18 5.39
CA ALA A 142 -15.86 -7.47 6.06
C ALA A 142 -17.02 -7.69 7.05
N ARG A 143 -17.43 -6.65 7.78
CA ARG A 143 -18.58 -6.69 8.69
C ARG A 143 -19.91 -6.86 7.97
N ARG A 144 -20.10 -6.21 6.82
CA ARG A 144 -21.33 -6.34 6.02
C ARG A 144 -21.43 -7.70 5.33
N ALA A 145 -20.32 -8.30 4.95
CA ALA A 145 -20.28 -9.60 4.31
C ALA A 145 -20.51 -10.77 5.28
N SER A 146 -20.58 -10.53 6.59
CA SER A 146 -20.87 -11.54 7.60
C SER A 146 -22.38 -11.61 7.80
N PRO A 147 -23.04 -12.79 7.63
CA PRO A 147 -24.46 -12.92 7.86
C PRO A 147 -24.80 -12.63 9.33
N PRO A 148 -25.93 -11.94 9.61
CA PRO A 148 -26.43 -11.79 10.97
C PRO A 148 -26.85 -13.18 11.48
N GLY A 149 -26.17 -13.72 12.49
CA GLY A 149 -26.56 -14.97 13.13
C GLY A 149 -25.49 -16.04 13.28
N GLY A 150 -24.23 -15.78 12.96
CA GLY A 150 -23.11 -16.71 13.19
C GLY A 150 -22.40 -16.42 14.53
N ALA A 151 -23.09 -16.57 15.64
CA ALA A 151 -22.49 -16.62 16.97
C ALA A 151 -22.67 -18.03 17.55
#